data_3712f3c8bb9e3bcfe46a8d6e81195ac3
#
_entry.id   3712f3c8bb9e3bcfe46a8d6e81195ac3
#
_cell.length_a   1.000
_cell.length_b   1.000
_cell.length_c   1.000
_cell.angle_alpha   90.00
_cell.angle_beta   90.00
_cell.angle_gamma   90.00
#
_symmetry.space_group_name_H-M   'P 1'
#
loop_
_entity.id
_entity.type
_entity.pdbx_description
1 polymer ?
#
loop_
_entity_poly.entity_id
_entity_poly.type
_entity_poly.pdbx_seq_one_letter_code
_entity_poly.pdbx_strand_id
1 'polypeptide(L)' 'MPIIVNLDVMMAKRKISLGELAERIDLTPANLSILKTGKAKAVCFSTLEAICRELDCQPGDILEFREGE' A
#
# COMPACT_ATOMS: atom_id res chain seq x y z
N MET A 1 4.17 -10.48 11.64
CA MET A 1 3.78 -10.98 10.31
C MET A 1 5.00 -11.03 9.40
N PRO A 2 5.22 -12.15 8.71
CA PRO A 2 6.34 -12.25 7.79
C PRO A 2 6.27 -11.27 6.61
N ILE A 3 5.06 -10.89 6.21
CA ILE A 3 4.90 -9.91 5.14
C ILE A 3 4.70 -8.54 5.77
N ILE A 4 5.60 -7.62 5.43
CA ILE A 4 5.60 -6.25 5.94
C ILE A 4 5.07 -5.34 4.84
N VAL A 5 4.11 -4.49 5.19
CA VAL A 5 3.54 -3.53 4.25
C VAL A 5 4.17 -2.16 4.53
N ASN A 6 4.89 -1.64 3.54
CA ASN A 6 5.58 -0.35 3.64
C ASN A 6 4.86 0.74 2.85
N LEU A 7 3.55 0.61 2.72
CA LEU A 7 2.76 1.58 1.97
C LEU A 7 2.84 2.97 2.59
N ASP A 8 2.80 3.04 3.92
CA ASP A 8 2.89 4.32 4.62
C ASP A 8 4.21 5.03 4.35
N VAL A 9 5.31 4.27 4.24
CA VAL A 9 6.62 4.84 3.92
C VAL A 9 6.60 5.44 2.53
N MET A 10 6.05 4.73 1.55
CA MET A 10 5.99 5.23 0.18
C MET A 10 5.06 6.43 0.05
N MET A 11 3.95 6.42 0.78
CA MET A 11 3.05 7.57 0.79
C MET A 11 3.74 8.80 1.34
N ALA A 12 4.52 8.64 2.40
CA ALA A 12 5.29 9.75 2.98
C ALA A 12 6.34 10.26 2.00
N LYS A 13 7.02 9.36 1.30
CA LYS A 13 8.02 9.75 0.30
C LYS A 13 7.41 10.55 -0.84
N ARG A 14 6.20 10.22 -1.23
CA ARG A 14 5.50 10.91 -2.33
C ARG A 14 4.63 12.06 -1.84
N LYS A 15 4.57 12.27 -0.53
CA LYS A 15 3.78 13.34 0.11
C LYS A 15 2.32 13.31 -0.31
N ILE A 16 1.75 12.11 -0.34
CA ILE A 16 0.35 11.91 -0.68
C ILE A 16 -0.40 11.39 0.53
N SER A 17 -1.61 11.93 0.78
CA SER A 17 -2.43 11.51 1.91
C SER A 17 -3.20 10.24 1.60
N LEU A 18 -3.66 9.57 2.66
CA LEU A 18 -4.45 8.36 2.52
C LEU A 18 -5.72 8.61 1.70
N GLY A 19 -6.42 9.69 2.01
CA GLY A 19 -7.65 10.03 1.29
C GLY A 19 -7.39 10.32 -0.18
N GLU A 20 -6.32 11.04 -0.47
CA GLU A 20 -5.97 11.36 -1.84
C GLU A 20 -5.61 10.12 -2.64
N LEU A 21 -4.82 9.24 -2.06
CA LEU A 21 -4.45 8.00 -2.73
C LEU A 21 -5.66 7.11 -2.96
N ALA A 22 -6.52 6.98 -1.95
CA ALA A 22 -7.73 6.18 -2.06
C ALA A 22 -8.62 6.66 -3.21
N GLU A 23 -8.77 7.97 -3.33
CA GLU A 23 -9.55 8.57 -4.40
C GLU A 23 -8.97 8.26 -5.78
N ARG A 24 -7.65 8.32 -5.90
CA ARG A 24 -6.98 8.09 -7.18
C ARG A 24 -7.04 6.65 -7.64
N ILE A 25 -7.08 5.69 -6.70
CA ILE A 25 -7.11 4.27 -7.05
C ILE A 25 -8.49 3.65 -6.90
N ASP A 26 -9.50 4.49 -6.69
CA ASP A 26 -10.91 4.05 -6.61
C ASP A 26 -11.13 3.03 -5.49
N LEU A 27 -10.52 3.30 -4.34
CA LEU A 27 -10.73 2.53 -3.12
C LEU A 27 -11.31 3.44 -2.05
N THR A 28 -12.01 2.83 -1.07
CA THR A 28 -12.45 3.62 0.09
C THR A 28 -11.25 3.87 1.01
N PRO A 29 -11.20 5.01 1.71
CA PRO A 29 -10.13 5.25 2.68
C PRO A 29 -10.05 4.15 3.75
N ALA A 30 -11.19 3.59 4.15
CA ALA A 30 -11.22 2.51 5.14
C ALA A 30 -10.46 1.28 4.63
N ASN A 31 -10.71 0.87 3.38
CA ASN A 31 -10.05 -0.29 2.80
C ASN A 31 -8.56 -0.05 2.61
N LEU A 32 -8.19 1.15 2.19
CA LEU A 32 -6.78 1.49 2.03
C LEU A 32 -6.08 1.54 3.39
N SER A 33 -6.76 2.01 4.42
CA SER A 33 -6.20 2.03 5.76
C SER A 33 -5.91 0.64 6.28
N ILE A 34 -6.79 -0.32 6.00
CA ILE A 34 -6.58 -1.72 6.39
C ILE A 34 -5.31 -2.27 5.73
N LEU A 35 -5.12 -1.97 4.46
CA LEU A 35 -3.92 -2.39 3.75
C LEU A 35 -2.68 -1.69 4.30
N LYS A 36 -2.77 -0.39 4.52
CA LYS A 36 -1.65 0.42 5.02
C LYS A 36 -1.14 -0.06 6.37
N THR A 37 -2.04 -0.48 7.25
CA THR A 37 -1.67 -0.93 8.59
C THR A 37 -1.21 -2.39 8.63
N GLY A 38 -1.23 -3.08 7.49
CA GLY A 38 -0.79 -4.47 7.42
C GLY A 38 -1.82 -5.47 7.93
N LYS A 39 -3.06 -5.04 8.12
CA LYS A 39 -4.13 -5.92 8.61
C LYS A 39 -4.87 -6.62 7.50
N ALA A 40 -4.62 -6.25 6.25
CA ALA A 40 -5.25 -6.92 5.12
C ALA A 40 -4.68 -8.33 4.96
N LYS A 41 -5.55 -9.29 4.66
CA LYS A 41 -5.13 -10.67 4.43
C LYS A 41 -4.76 -10.93 2.98
N ALA A 42 -5.17 -10.03 2.09
CA ALA A 42 -4.92 -10.17 0.66
C ALA A 42 -4.98 -8.81 0.00
N VAL A 43 -4.35 -8.71 -1.16
CA VAL A 43 -4.44 -7.52 -2.00
C VAL A 43 -4.59 -8.00 -3.45
N CYS A 44 -5.50 -7.39 -4.19
CA CYS A 44 -5.68 -7.70 -5.61
C CYS A 44 -4.53 -7.12 -6.41
N PHE A 45 -4.11 -7.83 -7.45
CA PHE A 45 -3.06 -7.33 -8.33
C PHE A 45 -3.47 -6.02 -8.98
N SER A 46 -4.74 -5.85 -9.33
CA SER A 46 -5.23 -4.60 -9.92
C SER A 46 -5.06 -3.43 -8.95
N THR A 47 -5.34 -3.64 -7.67
CA THR A 47 -5.13 -2.62 -6.64
C THR A 47 -3.65 -2.31 -6.47
N LEU A 48 -2.83 -3.36 -6.39
CA LEU A 48 -1.38 -3.20 -6.25
C LEU A 48 -0.80 -2.43 -7.44
N GLU A 49 -1.26 -2.77 -8.64
CA GLU A 49 -0.82 -2.07 -9.85
C GLU A 49 -1.19 -0.58 -9.80
N ALA A 50 -2.42 -0.27 -9.37
CA ALA A 50 -2.86 1.11 -9.26
C ALA A 50 -2.01 1.89 -8.26
N ILE A 51 -1.71 1.27 -7.12
CA ILE A 51 -0.87 1.90 -6.10
C ILE A 51 0.53 2.18 -6.66
N CYS A 52 1.12 1.20 -7.33
CA CYS A 52 2.45 1.35 -7.91
C CYS A 52 2.48 2.46 -8.95
N ARG A 53 1.42 2.56 -9.76
CA ARG A 53 1.32 3.60 -10.78
C ARG A 53 1.22 4.98 -10.15
N GLU A 54 0.39 5.14 -9.13
CA GLU A 54 0.19 6.43 -8.48
C GLU A 54 1.40 6.88 -7.66
N LEU A 55 2.10 5.94 -7.04
CA LEU A 55 3.26 6.25 -6.22
C LEU A 55 4.57 6.13 -6.98
N ASP A 56 4.51 5.75 -8.27
CA ASP A 56 5.67 5.58 -9.13
C ASP A 56 6.72 4.69 -8.45
N CYS A 57 6.29 3.49 -8.09
CA CYS A 57 7.15 2.55 -7.39
C CYS A 57 6.87 1.12 -7.85
N GLN A 58 7.65 0.19 -7.33
CA GLN A 58 7.52 -1.23 -7.62
C GLN A 58 6.84 -1.95 -6.46
N PRO A 59 6.22 -3.12 -6.70
CA PRO A 59 5.62 -3.88 -5.62
C PRO A 59 6.58 -4.18 -4.48
N GLY A 60 7.86 -4.39 -4.78
CA GLY A 60 8.87 -4.63 -3.76
C GLY A 60 9.13 -3.43 -2.85
N ASP A 61 8.72 -2.24 -3.26
CA ASP A 61 8.81 -1.04 -2.43
C ASP A 61 7.66 -0.99 -1.41
N ILE A 62 6.58 -1.72 -1.68
CA ILE A 62 5.38 -1.71 -0.85
C ILE A 62 5.31 -2.93 0.04
N LEU A 63 5.71 -4.10 -0.48
CA LEU A 63 5.62 -5.37 0.22
C LEU A 63 7.00 -5.95 0.43
N GLU A 64 7.22 -6.52 1.62
CA GLU A 64 8.51 -7.08 1.97
C GLU A 64 8.28 -8.36 2.76
N PHE A 65 9.07 -9.39 2.48
CA PHE A 65 9.09 -10.57 3.32
C PHE A 65 10.24 -10.46 4.30
N ARG A 66 9.92 -10.61 5.58
CA ARG A 66 10.94 -10.51 6.62
C ARG A 66 10.73 -11.64 7.61
N GLU A 67 11.63 -12.60 7.61
CA GLU A 67 11.53 -13.76 8.46
C GLU A 67 12.16 -13.48 9.82
N GLY A 68 11.54 -14.04 10.88
CA GLY A 68 12.10 -13.95 12.22
C GLY A 68 11.73 -12.69 12.98
N GLU A 69 10.79 -11.93 12.49
CA GLU A 69 10.30 -10.73 13.16
C GLU A 69 9.21 -11.01 14.18
#